data_7fe92ae21005a1c82695bd5a06a91d2a
#
_entry.id   7fe92ae21005a1c82695bd5a06a91d2a
#
_cell.length_a   1.000
_cell.length_b   1.000
_cell.length_c   1.000
_cell.angle_alpha   90.00
_cell.angle_beta   90.00
_cell.angle_gamma   90.00
#
_symmetry.space_group_name_H-M   'P 1'
#
loop_
_entity.id
_entity.type
_entity.pdbx_description
1 polymer ?
#
loop_
_entity_poly.entity_id
_entity_poly.type
_entity_poly.pdbx_seq_one_letter_code
_entity_poly.pdbx_strand_id
1 'polypeptide(L)'
;TTIAHGYLLISLMPKLLDTFVEFQCLKRVINYGLNDVRFKNMVPAGKRVRMRGKLKSARQRAGGLQVIMENTIEIEGETKPACTSETLVLYFFEN
;
A
#
# COMPACT_ATOMS: atom_id res chain seq x y z
N THR A 1 10.30 19.64 15.11
CA THR A 1 10.19 18.19 14.98
C THR A 1 10.38 17.78 13.53
N THR A 2 11.22 16.78 13.28
CA THR A 2 11.38 16.22 11.96
C THR A 2 10.17 15.32 11.63
N ILE A 3 9.62 15.49 10.45
CA ILE A 3 8.48 14.68 9.99
C ILE A 3 8.83 13.94 8.72
N ALA A 4 8.18 12.79 8.52
CA ALA A 4 8.39 12.00 7.32
C ALA A 4 7.71 12.67 6.12
N HIS A 5 8.38 12.62 4.97
CA HIS A 5 7.81 13.07 3.70
C HIS A 5 6.63 12.19 3.30
N GLY A 6 5.56 12.79 2.76
CA GLY A 6 4.41 12.03 2.29
C GLY A 6 4.77 10.98 1.26
N TYR A 7 5.66 11.30 0.32
CA TYR A 7 6.11 10.33 -0.68
C TYR A 7 6.90 9.18 -0.08
N LEU A 8 7.56 9.39 1.06
CA LEU A 8 8.22 8.29 1.76
C LEU A 8 7.19 7.26 2.23
N LEU A 9 6.05 7.71 2.74
CA LEU A 9 4.99 6.80 3.17
C LEU A 9 4.48 5.96 1.99
N ILE A 10 4.29 6.57 0.83
CA ILE A 10 3.86 5.85 -0.37
C ILE A 10 4.92 4.83 -0.79
N SER A 11 6.19 5.20 -0.75
CA SER A 11 7.27 4.30 -1.15
C SER A 11 7.44 3.10 -0.23
N LEU A 12 6.96 3.18 1.02
CA LEU A 12 7.00 2.08 1.97
C LEU A 12 5.85 1.09 1.77
N MET A 13 4.80 1.46 1.04
CA MET A 13 3.61 0.61 0.90
C MET A 13 3.90 -0.80 0.38
N PRO A 14 4.74 -1.01 -0.66
CA PRO A 14 5.02 -2.37 -1.11
C PRO A 14 5.66 -3.23 -0.03
N LYS A 15 6.58 -2.66 0.75
CA LYS A 15 7.23 -3.38 1.84
C LYS A 15 6.26 -3.70 2.97
N LEU A 16 5.39 -2.74 3.32
CA LEU A 16 4.39 -2.94 4.36
C LEU A 16 3.35 -3.97 3.92
N LEU A 17 3.01 -4.01 2.64
CA LEU A 17 2.11 -5.02 2.09
C LEU A 17 2.65 -6.43 2.32
N ASP A 18 3.95 -6.64 2.15
CA ASP A 18 4.59 -7.93 2.33
C ASP A 18 4.48 -8.47 3.76
N THR A 19 4.15 -7.62 4.73
CA THR A 19 4.01 -8.05 6.12
C THR A 19 2.71 -8.79 6.40
N PHE A 20 1.70 -8.69 5.52
CA PHE A 20 0.41 -9.33 5.74
C PHE A 20 -0.19 -10.05 4.52
N VAL A 21 0.48 -9.99 3.39
CA VAL A 21 0.02 -10.68 2.18
C VAL A 21 1.13 -11.55 1.63
N GLU A 22 0.79 -12.81 1.37
CA GLU A 22 1.73 -13.75 0.78
C GLU A 22 1.10 -14.37 -0.47
N PHE A 23 1.87 -14.44 -1.56
CA PHE A 23 1.42 -15.03 -2.81
C PHE A 23 2.30 -16.22 -3.15
N GLN A 24 1.66 -17.33 -3.54
CA GLN A 24 2.36 -18.51 -4.03
C GLN A 24 2.42 -18.47 -5.56
N CYS A 25 3.51 -19.02 -6.11
CA CYS A 25 3.71 -19.10 -7.55
C CYS A 25 3.71 -17.75 -8.26
N LEU A 26 4.08 -16.70 -7.55
CA LEU A 26 4.15 -15.36 -8.12
C LEU A 26 5.36 -15.24 -9.05
N LYS A 27 5.11 -14.89 -10.30
CA LYS A 27 6.15 -14.72 -11.31
C LYS A 27 6.61 -13.27 -11.42
N ARG A 28 5.67 -12.34 -11.43
CA ARG A 28 5.98 -10.94 -11.65
C ARG A 28 4.90 -10.05 -11.03
N VAL A 29 5.32 -8.89 -10.54
CA VAL A 29 4.43 -7.86 -9.99
C VAL A 29 4.69 -6.57 -10.73
N ILE A 30 3.63 -5.92 -11.18
CA ILE A 30 3.72 -4.60 -11.80
C ILE A 30 2.85 -3.63 -11.00
N ASN A 31 3.48 -2.65 -10.37
CA ASN A 31 2.79 -1.53 -9.74
C ASN A 31 2.54 -0.49 -10.83
N TYR A 32 1.29 -0.26 -11.20
CA TYR A 32 1.02 0.63 -12.32
C TYR A 32 0.14 1.82 -12.01
N GLY A 33 -0.32 1.97 -10.79
CA GLY A 33 -1.11 3.14 -10.51
C GLY A 33 -1.40 3.35 -9.03
N LEU A 34 -1.75 4.60 -8.76
CA LEU A 34 -2.22 5.07 -7.46
C LEU A 34 -3.43 5.94 -7.71
N ASN A 35 -4.48 5.76 -6.92
CA ASN A 35 -5.65 6.60 -6.95
C ASN A 35 -5.90 7.21 -5.58
N ASP A 36 -6.48 8.40 -5.58
CA ASP A 36 -7.07 9.01 -4.39
C ASP A 36 -6.10 9.08 -3.22
N VAL A 37 -4.85 9.47 -3.49
CA VAL A 37 -3.82 9.62 -2.46
C VAL A 37 -4.11 10.85 -1.63
N ARG A 38 -4.19 10.66 -0.30
CA ARG A 38 -4.44 11.76 0.63
C ARG A 38 -3.48 11.68 1.80
N PHE A 39 -2.79 12.77 2.06
CA PHE A 39 -1.92 12.92 3.22
C PHE A 39 -2.71 13.65 4.29
N LYS A 40 -3.04 12.96 5.37
CA LYS A 40 -3.97 13.46 6.37
C LYS A 40 -3.34 13.90 7.68
N ASN A 41 -2.14 13.41 7.98
CA ASN A 41 -1.47 13.72 9.24
C ASN A 41 0.03 13.60 9.05
N MET A 42 0.78 14.39 9.81
CA MET A 42 2.25 14.38 9.77
C MET A 42 2.79 13.26 10.66
N VAL A 43 3.84 12.60 10.18
CA VAL A 43 4.50 11.53 10.94
C VAL A 43 5.81 12.07 11.50
N PRO A 44 5.92 12.28 12.82
CA PRO A 44 7.18 12.69 13.42
C PRO A 44 8.22 11.58 13.30
N ALA A 45 9.49 11.96 13.19
CA ALA A 45 10.58 11.01 13.19
C ALA A 45 10.57 10.20 14.48
N GLY A 46 10.87 8.90 14.40
CA GLY A 46 10.87 7.99 15.54
C GLY A 46 9.54 7.34 15.86
N LYS A 47 8.46 7.73 15.19
CA LYS A 47 7.16 7.08 15.36
C LYS A 47 7.08 5.83 14.49
N ARG A 48 6.36 4.84 14.99
CA ARG A 48 6.07 3.63 14.22
C ARG A 48 4.84 3.85 13.37
N VAL A 49 4.85 3.28 12.19
CA VAL A 49 3.70 3.28 11.28
C VAL A 49 3.37 1.86 10.88
N ARG A 50 2.10 1.63 10.56
CA ARG A 50 1.66 0.36 9.98
C ARG A 50 0.68 0.63 8.86
N MET A 51 0.53 -0.33 7.95
CA MET A 51 -0.44 -0.22 6.87
C MET A 51 -1.56 -1.24 7.08
N ARG A 52 -2.79 -0.76 6.96
CA ARG A 52 -3.98 -1.62 6.86
C ARG A 52 -4.39 -1.63 5.41
N GLY A 53 -4.59 -2.81 4.85
CA GLY A 53 -5.05 -2.97 3.49
C GLY A 53 -6.43 -3.60 3.44
N LYS A 54 -7.25 -3.11 2.51
CA LYS A 54 -8.56 -3.68 2.25
C LYS A 54 -8.68 -3.95 0.76
N LEU A 55 -9.00 -5.18 0.40
CA LEU A 55 -9.20 -5.54 -1.00
C LEU A 55 -10.47 -4.88 -1.52
N LYS A 56 -10.32 -4.04 -2.52
CA LYS A 56 -11.45 -3.38 -3.17
C LYS A 56 -11.93 -4.17 -4.38
N SER A 57 -11.01 -4.68 -5.17
CA SER A 57 -11.33 -5.38 -6.41
C SER A 57 -10.20 -6.31 -6.80
N ALA A 58 -10.54 -7.48 -7.36
CA ALA A 58 -9.58 -8.39 -7.94
C ALA A 58 -10.23 -9.01 -9.18
N ARG A 59 -9.58 -8.88 -10.34
CA ARG A 59 -10.10 -9.41 -11.59
C ARG A 59 -8.99 -9.74 -12.57
N GLN A 60 -9.26 -10.66 -13.47
CA GLN A 60 -8.30 -11.00 -14.52
C GLN A 60 -8.25 -9.89 -15.55
N ARG A 61 -7.03 -9.51 -15.93
CA ARG A 61 -6.81 -8.48 -16.93
C ARG A 61 -5.41 -8.63 -17.52
N ALA A 62 -5.30 -8.48 -18.85
CA ALA A 62 -3.99 -8.48 -19.53
C ALA A 62 -3.11 -9.68 -19.22
N GLY A 63 -3.72 -10.84 -19.00
CA GLY A 63 -2.99 -12.08 -18.71
C GLY A 63 -2.58 -12.24 -17.25
N GLY A 64 -2.95 -11.32 -16.39
CA GLY A 64 -2.64 -11.37 -14.96
C GLY A 64 -3.85 -11.08 -14.10
N LEU A 65 -3.62 -10.92 -12.80
CA LEU A 65 -4.65 -10.54 -11.84
C LEU A 65 -4.46 -9.09 -11.46
N GLN A 66 -5.46 -8.26 -11.77
CA GLN A 66 -5.48 -6.86 -11.35
C GLN A 66 -6.09 -6.78 -9.96
N VAL A 67 -5.33 -6.21 -9.03
CA VAL A 67 -5.76 -6.03 -7.65
C VAL A 67 -5.77 -4.55 -7.32
N ILE A 68 -6.89 -4.08 -6.78
CA ILE A 68 -7.02 -2.73 -6.26
C ILE A 68 -7.20 -2.84 -4.76
N MET A 69 -6.29 -2.23 -4.01
CA MET A 69 -6.31 -2.21 -2.56
C MET A 69 -6.54 -0.80 -2.05
N GLU A 70 -7.38 -0.68 -1.04
CA GLU A 70 -7.49 0.55 -0.26
C GLU A 70 -6.52 0.43 0.91
N ASN A 71 -5.58 1.36 1.00
CA ASN A 71 -4.52 1.30 2.01
C ASN A 71 -4.61 2.49 2.95
N THR A 72 -4.39 2.22 4.23
CA THR A 72 -4.34 3.25 5.26
C THR A 72 -3.05 3.07 6.05
N ILE A 73 -2.22 4.10 6.10
CA ILE A 73 -1.03 4.10 6.95
C ILE A 73 -1.40 4.77 8.26
N GLU A 74 -1.26 4.03 9.36
CA GLU A 74 -1.58 4.47 10.70
C GLU A 74 -0.31 4.78 11.47
N ILE A 75 -0.40 5.76 12.35
CA ILE A 75 0.69 6.18 13.22
C ILE A 75 0.42 5.65 14.63
N GLU A 76 1.43 5.04 15.25
CA GLU A 76 1.32 4.57 16.63
C GLU A 76 0.87 5.69 17.56
N GLY A 77 -0.17 5.41 18.33
CA GLY A 77 -0.71 6.36 19.29
C GLY A 77 -1.64 7.43 18.74
N GLU A 78 -1.88 7.44 17.42
CA GLU A 78 -2.75 8.43 16.79
C GLU A 78 -4.03 7.80 16.27
N THR A 79 -5.15 8.50 16.41
CA THR A 79 -6.43 8.05 15.86
C THR A 79 -6.59 8.44 14.40
N LYS A 80 -5.97 9.54 13.99
CA LYS A 80 -6.03 10.02 12.63
C LYS A 80 -4.92 9.37 11.79
N PRO A 81 -5.24 8.74 10.65
CA PRO A 81 -4.22 8.10 9.82
C PRO A 81 -3.29 9.14 9.17
N ALA A 82 -2.08 8.70 8.83
CA ALA A 82 -1.12 9.55 8.13
C ALA A 82 -1.48 9.71 6.66
N CYS A 83 -1.89 8.62 6.03
CA CYS A 83 -2.09 8.60 4.57
C CYS A 83 -3.11 7.54 4.20
N THR A 84 -3.94 7.86 3.20
CA THR A 84 -4.82 6.88 2.56
C THR A 84 -4.59 6.90 1.06
N SER A 85 -4.71 5.74 0.41
CA SER A 85 -4.55 5.65 -1.03
C SER A 85 -5.15 4.36 -1.56
N GLU A 86 -5.34 4.31 -2.89
CA GLU A 86 -5.62 3.06 -3.59
C GLU A 86 -4.39 2.70 -4.41
N THR A 87 -3.96 1.45 -4.32
CA THR A 87 -2.89 0.94 -5.17
C THR A 87 -3.47 0.02 -6.23
N LEU A 88 -2.95 0.14 -7.45
CA LEU A 88 -3.34 -0.68 -8.58
C LEU A 88 -2.14 -1.52 -8.98
N VAL A 89 -2.27 -2.83 -8.84
CA VAL A 89 -1.16 -3.76 -9.06
C VAL A 89 -1.62 -4.90 -9.94
N LEU A 90 -0.76 -5.31 -10.87
CA LEU A 90 -0.95 -6.52 -11.66
C LEU A 90 -0.01 -7.61 -11.15
N TYR A 91 -0.59 -8.75 -10.83
CA TYR A 91 0.17 -9.93 -10.41
C TYR A 91 0.12 -10.98 -11.52
N PHE A 92 1.28 -11.52 -11.85
CA PHE A 92 1.41 -12.60 -12.83
C PHE A 92 1.95 -13.84 -12.13
N PHE A 93 1.28 -14.96 -12.34
CA PHE A 93 1.60 -16.21 -11.65
C PHE A 93 2.18 -17.23 -12.62
N GLU A 94 2.97 -18.15 -12.12
CA GLU A 94 3.46 -19.29 -12.87
C GLU A 94 2.34 -20.31 -13.07
N ASN A 95 2.32 -20.92 -14.25
CA ASN A 95 1.34 -21.95 -14.57
C ASN A 95 1.74 -23.29 -13.95
#